data_32a4d2429812c6b53aa6fefad0073b11
#
_entry.id   32a4d2429812c6b53aa6fefad0073b11
#
_cell.length_a   1.000
_cell.length_b   1.000
_cell.length_c   1.000
_cell.angle_alpha   90.00
_cell.angle_beta   90.00
_cell.angle_gamma   90.00
#
_symmetry.space_group_name_H-M   'P 1'
#
loop_
_entity.id
_entity.type
_entity.pdbx_description
1 polymer ?
#
loop_
_entity_poly.entity_id
_entity_poly.type
_entity_poly.pdbx_seq_one_letter_code
_entity_poly.pdbx_strand_id
1 'polypeptide(L)'
;VRVYFIALGICLLTFAKVSTLTCERAFVKDDKCQIVKHGFLWSEEKNIPVDQLKGARMIVGGRDIDSHTYQVVLVTDNGDIPFSPNTNFGDKKEQQEAASRIDSFARSRNKTSLDISLDDRWWVAMGLISLTIGLYPYLFRQKLA
;
A
#
# COMPACT_ATOMS: atom_id res chain seq x y z
N VAL A 1 18.45 19.05 -18.00
CA VAL A 1 17.17 18.36 -18.29
C VAL A 1 17.31 16.85 -18.07
N ARG A 2 18.36 16.19 -18.57
CA ARG A 2 18.53 14.73 -18.51
C ARG A 2 18.73 14.19 -17.09
N VAL A 3 19.59 14.86 -16.32
CA VAL A 3 19.84 14.51 -14.91
C VAL A 3 18.54 14.64 -14.09
N TYR A 4 17.69 15.57 -14.48
CA TYR A 4 16.38 15.74 -13.86
C TYR A 4 15.48 14.52 -14.03
N PHE A 5 15.41 13.94 -15.23
CA PHE A 5 14.60 12.71 -15.47
C PHE A 5 15.14 11.50 -14.73
N ILE A 6 16.45 11.36 -14.60
CA ILE A 6 17.06 10.28 -13.81
C ILE A 6 16.73 10.47 -12.33
N ALA A 7 16.94 11.66 -11.80
CA ALA A 7 16.63 11.98 -10.41
C ALA A 7 15.14 11.82 -10.11
N LEU A 8 14.27 12.28 -11.02
CA LEU A 8 12.81 12.10 -10.91
C LEU A 8 12.41 10.62 -10.92
N GLY A 9 13.00 9.83 -11.80
CA GLY A 9 12.73 8.39 -11.86
C GLY A 9 13.11 7.66 -10.57
N ILE A 10 14.28 7.96 -10.01
CA ILE A 10 14.72 7.41 -8.71
C ILE A 10 13.77 7.86 -7.59
N CYS A 11 13.40 9.15 -7.58
CA CYS A 11 12.47 9.69 -6.59
C CYS A 11 11.11 8.98 -6.65
N LEU A 12 10.55 8.79 -7.85
CA LEU A 12 9.26 8.09 -8.02
C LEU A 12 9.29 6.64 -7.54
N LEU A 13 10.41 5.93 -7.76
CA LEU A 13 10.59 4.57 -7.27
C LEU A 13 10.58 4.49 -5.73
N THR A 14 11.06 5.51 -5.03
CA THR A 14 11.06 5.54 -3.56
C THR A 14 9.66 5.71 -2.97
N PHE A 15 8.71 6.25 -3.73
CA PHE A 15 7.32 6.41 -3.29
C PHE A 15 6.45 5.15 -3.50
N ALA A 16 6.91 4.19 -4.28
CA ALA A 16 6.18 2.95 -4.49
C ALA A 16 6.10 2.14 -3.19
N LYS A 17 4.88 1.88 -2.73
CA LYS A 17 4.62 1.13 -1.50
C LYS A 17 3.54 0.08 -1.76
N VAL A 18 3.71 -1.08 -1.15
CA VAL A 18 2.72 -2.16 -1.14
C VAL A 18 2.41 -2.49 0.31
N SER A 19 1.14 -2.47 0.66
CA SER A 19 0.66 -2.88 1.98
C SER A 19 -0.17 -4.15 1.85
N THR A 20 0.24 -5.20 2.54
CA THR A 20 -0.44 -6.50 2.54
C THR A 20 -0.91 -6.82 3.95
N LEU A 21 -2.17 -7.22 4.08
CA LEU A 21 -2.75 -7.74 5.32
C LEU A 21 -3.14 -9.20 5.09
N THR A 22 -2.54 -10.07 5.83
CA THR A 22 -2.87 -11.50 5.85
C THR A 22 -3.33 -11.88 7.24
N CYS A 23 -4.56 -12.37 7.36
CA CYS A 23 -5.13 -12.86 8.61
C CYS A 23 -5.49 -14.32 8.48
N GLU A 24 -5.15 -15.11 9.47
CA GLU A 24 -5.52 -16.52 9.57
C GLU A 24 -6.13 -16.80 10.94
N ARG A 25 -7.27 -17.51 10.95
CA ARG A 25 -7.87 -18.08 12.14
C ARG A 25 -7.61 -19.59 12.14
N ALA A 26 -6.60 -19.99 12.88
CA ALA A 26 -6.37 -21.40 13.14
C ALA A 26 -7.26 -21.88 14.29
N PHE A 27 -7.68 -23.15 14.27
CA PHE A 27 -8.45 -23.74 15.36
C PHE A 27 -7.64 -23.89 16.67
N VAL A 28 -6.37 -23.57 16.64
CA VAL A 28 -5.42 -23.71 17.75
C VAL A 28 -4.68 -22.38 17.92
N LYS A 29 -4.98 -21.69 18.98
CA LYS A 29 -4.26 -20.66 19.78
C LYS A 29 -3.41 -19.55 19.10
N ASP A 30 -3.12 -19.58 17.81
CA ASP A 30 -2.23 -18.64 17.11
C ASP A 30 -2.94 -17.83 16.02
N ASP A 31 -4.18 -17.41 16.29
CA ASP A 31 -4.91 -16.51 15.38
C ASP A 31 -4.23 -15.14 15.32
N LYS A 32 -3.60 -14.84 14.21
CA LYS A 32 -2.90 -13.57 14.01
C LYS A 32 -3.13 -12.96 12.65
N CYS A 33 -3.09 -11.64 12.62
CA CYS A 33 -3.02 -10.84 11.42
C CYS A 33 -1.60 -10.30 11.25
N GLN A 34 -1.05 -10.47 10.09
CA GLN A 34 0.26 -9.95 9.71
C GLN A 34 0.09 -8.80 8.72
N ILE A 35 0.60 -7.64 9.07
CA ILE A 35 0.69 -6.49 8.18
C ILE A 35 2.13 -6.40 7.69
N VAL A 36 2.30 -6.44 6.39
CA VAL A 36 3.60 -6.27 5.74
C VAL A 36 3.53 -5.07 4.82
N LYS A 37 4.39 -4.09 5.06
CA LYS A 37 4.54 -2.91 4.21
C LYS A 37 5.90 -2.98 3.52
N HIS A 38 5.87 -3.11 2.22
CA HIS A 38 7.08 -3.09 1.39
C HIS A 38 7.23 -1.75 0.70
N GLY A 39 8.36 -1.09 0.90
CA GLY A 39 8.88 -0.03 0.06
C GLY A 39 9.95 -0.55 -0.89
N PHE A 40 10.56 0.32 -1.67
CA PHE A 40 11.62 -0.06 -2.60
C PHE A 40 12.88 -0.59 -1.90
N LEU A 41 13.26 0.01 -0.76
CA LEU A 41 14.48 -0.32 -0.02
C LEU A 41 14.22 -0.77 1.44
N TRP A 42 12.96 -0.90 1.84
CA TRP A 42 12.61 -1.22 3.22
C TRP A 42 11.36 -2.08 3.26
N SER A 43 11.24 -2.85 4.32
CA SER A 43 10.02 -3.58 4.66
C SER A 43 9.75 -3.44 6.15
N GLU A 44 8.50 -3.30 6.51
CA GLU A 44 8.02 -3.26 7.87
C GLU A 44 6.97 -4.37 8.05
N GLU A 45 7.12 -5.12 9.10
CA GLU A 45 6.19 -6.19 9.45
C GLU A 45 5.62 -5.93 10.85
N LYS A 46 4.31 -6.07 10.98
CA LYS A 46 3.61 -5.93 12.25
C LYS A 46 2.60 -7.06 12.41
N ASN A 47 2.65 -7.74 13.54
CA ASN A 47 1.71 -8.78 13.89
C ASN A 47 0.67 -8.25 14.88
N ILE A 48 -0.60 -8.58 14.63
CA ILE A 48 -1.73 -8.21 15.49
C ILE A 48 -2.53 -9.48 15.77
N PRO A 49 -2.85 -9.80 17.02
CA PRO A 49 -3.79 -10.88 17.33
C PRO A 49 -5.17 -10.62 16.69
N VAL A 50 -5.79 -11.66 16.13
CA VAL A 50 -7.10 -11.51 15.45
C VAL A 50 -8.19 -11.01 16.40
N ASP A 51 -8.14 -11.39 17.66
CA ASP A 51 -9.09 -10.97 18.69
C ASP A 51 -9.03 -9.46 18.98
N GLN A 52 -7.88 -8.83 18.75
CA GLN A 52 -7.70 -7.38 18.88
C GLN A 52 -8.20 -6.59 17.66
N LEU A 53 -8.38 -7.22 16.51
CA LEU A 53 -8.91 -6.59 15.31
C LEU A 53 -10.43 -6.45 15.42
N LYS A 54 -10.93 -5.22 15.56
CA LYS A 54 -12.37 -4.93 15.69
C LYS A 54 -13.03 -4.59 14.36
N GLY A 55 -12.28 -4.14 13.39
CA GLY A 55 -12.80 -3.77 12.08
C GLY A 55 -11.81 -2.92 11.30
N ALA A 56 -12.32 -2.31 10.25
CA ALA A 56 -11.59 -1.34 9.45
C ALA A 56 -12.52 -0.22 9.03
N ARG A 57 -11.95 0.95 8.84
CA ARG A 57 -12.67 2.10 8.31
C ARG A 57 -11.79 2.86 7.32
N MET A 58 -12.44 3.55 6.40
CA MET A 58 -11.78 4.47 5.50
C MET A 58 -11.86 5.88 6.07
N ILE A 59 -10.72 6.52 6.23
CA ILE A 59 -10.63 7.92 6.63
C ILE A 59 -10.47 8.76 5.37
N VAL A 60 -11.27 9.82 5.27
CA VAL A 60 -11.16 10.81 4.22
C VAL A 60 -10.48 12.04 4.81
N GLY A 61 -9.30 12.36 4.33
CA GLY A 61 -8.57 13.58 4.68
C GLY A 61 -8.58 14.56 3.51
N GLY A 62 -8.17 15.79 3.77
CA GLY A 62 -8.04 16.86 2.78
C GLY A 62 -8.56 18.18 3.33
N ARG A 63 -7.90 19.27 2.94
CA ARG A 63 -8.29 20.62 3.36
C ARG A 63 -9.23 21.30 2.37
N ASP A 64 -9.20 20.87 1.12
CA ASP A 64 -9.96 21.46 0.02
C ASP A 64 -10.89 20.43 -0.64
N ILE A 65 -11.94 20.91 -1.28
CA ILE A 65 -12.99 20.11 -1.92
C ILE A 65 -12.40 19.21 -3.03
N ASP A 66 -11.28 19.60 -3.63
CA ASP A 66 -10.67 18.89 -4.75
C ASP A 66 -9.47 18.00 -4.35
N SER A 67 -9.03 18.01 -3.08
CA SER A 67 -7.88 17.24 -2.61
C SER A 67 -8.28 16.25 -1.52
N HIS A 68 -9.09 15.25 -1.87
CA HIS A 68 -9.43 14.18 -0.95
C HIS A 68 -8.34 13.11 -0.92
N THR A 69 -7.85 12.80 0.28
CA THR A 69 -7.01 11.65 0.54
C THR A 69 -7.83 10.56 1.20
N TYR A 70 -7.60 9.33 0.77
CA TYR A 70 -8.28 8.15 1.33
C TYR A 70 -7.27 7.26 2.00
N GLN A 71 -7.57 6.81 3.21
CA GLN A 71 -6.71 5.90 3.96
C GLN A 71 -7.55 4.85 4.66
N VAL A 72 -7.15 3.58 4.50
CA VAL A 72 -7.73 2.48 5.27
C VAL A 72 -7.00 2.37 6.60
N VAL A 73 -7.75 2.35 7.67
CA VAL A 73 -7.26 2.24 9.04
C VAL A 73 -7.89 1.01 9.70
N LEU A 74 -7.06 0.21 10.34
CA LEU A 74 -7.49 -0.92 11.14
C LEU A 74 -7.88 -0.44 12.54
N VAL A 75 -9.07 -0.79 12.97
CA VAL A 75 -9.56 -0.48 14.31
C VAL A 75 -9.19 -1.64 15.23
N THR A 76 -8.38 -1.35 16.25
CA THR A 76 -7.95 -2.35 17.24
C THR A 76 -8.23 -1.89 18.66
N ASP A 77 -8.18 -2.81 19.63
CA ASP A 77 -8.33 -2.49 21.05
C ASP A 77 -7.27 -1.50 21.57
N ASN A 78 -6.09 -1.49 20.94
CA ASN A 78 -4.96 -0.63 21.30
C ASN A 78 -4.90 0.67 20.48
N GLY A 79 -5.93 0.96 19.71
CA GLY A 79 -6.00 2.15 18.85
C GLY A 79 -6.03 1.82 17.35
N ASP A 80 -6.09 2.86 16.56
CA ASP A 80 -6.18 2.77 15.12
C ASP A 80 -4.78 2.61 14.49
N ILE A 81 -4.65 1.66 13.58
CA ILE A 81 -3.39 1.37 12.87
C ILE A 81 -3.58 1.71 11.38
N PRO A 82 -2.81 2.65 10.82
CA PRO A 82 -2.85 2.94 9.40
C PRO A 82 -2.39 1.73 8.58
N PHE A 83 -3.24 1.25 7.67
CA PHE A 83 -2.93 0.12 6.80
C PHE A 83 -2.47 0.56 5.41
N SER A 84 -3.27 1.36 4.73
CA SER A 84 -2.90 1.88 3.42
C SER A 84 -2.12 3.18 3.51
N PRO A 85 -1.27 3.49 2.52
CA PRO A 85 -0.66 4.81 2.44
C PRO A 85 -1.74 5.89 2.24
N ASN A 86 -1.49 7.06 2.82
CA ASN A 86 -2.35 8.22 2.65
C ASN A 86 -2.05 8.88 1.30
N THR A 87 -2.74 8.46 0.24
CA THR A 87 -2.49 8.92 -1.12
C THR A 87 -3.70 9.61 -1.72
N ASN A 88 -3.45 10.71 -2.44
CA ASN A 88 -4.46 11.42 -3.23
C ASN A 88 -4.86 10.64 -4.49
N PHE A 89 -4.07 9.64 -4.88
CA PHE A 89 -4.17 8.91 -6.14
C PHE A 89 -4.71 7.49 -5.99
N GLY A 90 -4.99 7.06 -4.76
CA GLY A 90 -5.61 5.75 -4.52
C GLY A 90 -7.05 5.73 -5.05
N ASP A 91 -7.45 4.62 -5.69
CA ASP A 91 -8.84 4.41 -6.05
C ASP A 91 -9.68 4.32 -4.77
N LYS A 92 -10.57 5.29 -4.56
CA LYS A 92 -11.53 5.31 -3.44
C LYS A 92 -12.28 3.99 -3.33
N LYS A 93 -12.71 3.44 -4.46
CA LYS A 93 -13.48 2.20 -4.53
C LYS A 93 -12.66 1.01 -4.02
N GLU A 94 -11.41 0.90 -4.45
CA GLU A 94 -10.51 -0.17 -4.00
C GLU A 94 -10.26 -0.12 -2.49
N GLN A 95 -10.00 1.07 -1.95
CA GLN A 95 -9.78 1.25 -0.51
C GLN A 95 -11.06 1.01 0.30
N GLN A 96 -12.21 1.44 -0.20
CA GLN A 96 -13.49 1.18 0.43
C GLN A 96 -13.83 -0.31 0.44
N GLU A 97 -13.56 -1.02 -0.65
CA GLU A 97 -13.75 -2.46 -0.75
C GLU A 97 -12.81 -3.21 0.19
N ALA A 98 -11.53 -2.82 0.27
CA ALA A 98 -10.59 -3.38 1.22
C ALA A 98 -11.04 -3.18 2.68
N ALA A 99 -11.46 -1.99 3.05
CA ALA A 99 -11.99 -1.71 4.38
C ALA A 99 -13.23 -2.54 4.70
N SER A 100 -14.15 -2.69 3.76
CA SER A 100 -15.35 -3.50 3.90
C SER A 100 -15.03 -4.99 4.08
N ARG A 101 -14.07 -5.52 3.33
CA ARG A 101 -13.63 -6.93 3.46
C ARG A 101 -12.99 -7.20 4.81
N ILE A 102 -12.15 -6.29 5.30
CA ILE A 102 -11.51 -6.40 6.61
C ILE A 102 -12.56 -6.32 7.73
N ASP A 103 -13.48 -5.36 7.65
CA ASP A 103 -14.56 -5.21 8.63
C ASP A 103 -15.46 -6.45 8.67
N SER A 104 -15.82 -6.99 7.52
CA SER A 104 -16.57 -8.24 7.40
C SER A 104 -15.84 -9.44 8.00
N PHE A 105 -14.53 -9.53 7.81
CA PHE A 105 -13.71 -10.58 8.43
C PHE A 105 -13.66 -10.44 9.95
N ALA A 106 -13.46 -9.23 10.46
CA ALA A 106 -13.39 -8.98 11.89
C ALA A 106 -14.71 -9.32 12.62
N ARG A 107 -15.85 -9.07 11.98
CA ARG A 107 -17.18 -9.33 12.54
C ARG A 107 -17.65 -10.77 12.37
N SER A 108 -17.19 -11.46 11.33
CA SER A 108 -17.61 -12.81 10.99
C SER A 108 -16.63 -13.86 11.53
N ARG A 109 -17.07 -14.68 12.46
CA ARG A 109 -16.26 -15.80 12.99
C ARG A 109 -16.14 -16.98 12.02
N ASN A 110 -16.96 -17.00 10.98
CA ASN A 110 -17.00 -18.11 10.01
C ASN A 110 -15.92 -18.00 8.94
N LYS A 111 -15.29 -16.83 8.77
CA LYS A 111 -14.20 -16.65 7.81
C LYS A 111 -12.87 -17.04 8.44
N THR A 112 -12.19 -18.00 7.84
CA THR A 112 -10.94 -18.56 8.36
C THR A 112 -9.70 -17.81 7.90
N SER A 113 -9.76 -17.14 6.76
CA SER A 113 -8.63 -16.41 6.19
C SER A 113 -9.05 -15.11 5.53
N LEU A 114 -8.16 -14.15 5.54
CA LEU A 114 -8.27 -12.88 4.83
C LEU A 114 -6.91 -12.55 4.24
N ASP A 115 -6.90 -12.21 2.96
CA ASP A 115 -5.71 -11.69 2.27
C ASP A 115 -6.09 -10.46 1.46
N ILE A 116 -5.46 -9.33 1.77
CA ILE A 116 -5.70 -8.05 1.11
C ILE A 116 -4.36 -7.40 0.83
N SER A 117 -4.18 -6.99 -0.40
CA SER A 117 -3.02 -6.23 -0.86
C SER A 117 -3.48 -4.93 -1.50
N LEU A 118 -2.96 -3.81 -1.01
CA LEU A 118 -3.12 -2.49 -1.61
C LEU A 118 -1.79 -2.08 -2.23
N ASP A 119 -1.81 -1.74 -3.49
CA ASP A 119 -0.64 -1.64 -4.34
C ASP A 119 -0.61 -0.32 -5.10
N ASP A 120 0.46 0.43 -4.89
CA ASP A 120 0.76 1.67 -5.61
C ASP A 120 1.83 1.48 -6.71
N ARG A 121 1.88 0.30 -7.34
CA ARG A 121 2.90 -0.04 -8.38
C ARG A 121 2.88 0.88 -9.59
N TRP A 122 1.83 1.59 -9.80
CA TRP A 122 1.75 2.60 -10.84
C TRP A 122 2.94 3.60 -10.76
N TRP A 123 3.40 3.94 -9.54
CA TRP A 123 4.59 4.76 -9.32
C TRP A 123 5.87 4.11 -9.84
N VAL A 124 5.97 2.78 -9.76
CA VAL A 124 7.09 2.01 -10.35
C VAL A 124 7.09 2.17 -11.86
N ALA A 125 5.94 2.01 -12.51
CA ALA A 125 5.81 2.16 -13.94
C ALA A 125 6.23 3.59 -14.39
N MET A 126 5.76 4.62 -13.71
CA MET A 126 6.14 6.00 -13.99
C MET A 126 7.63 6.27 -13.75
N GLY A 127 8.19 5.72 -12.68
CA GLY A 127 9.61 5.79 -12.38
C GLY A 127 10.48 5.14 -13.45
N LEU A 128 10.11 3.95 -13.93
CA LEU A 128 10.81 3.24 -15.00
C LEU A 128 10.74 3.99 -16.33
N ILE A 129 9.57 4.53 -16.69
CA ILE A 129 9.41 5.34 -17.91
C ILE A 129 10.32 6.57 -17.84
N SER A 130 10.36 7.27 -16.71
CA SER A 130 11.22 8.43 -16.51
C SER A 130 12.70 8.10 -16.62
N LEU A 131 13.13 6.96 -16.04
CA LEU A 131 14.50 6.47 -16.14
C LEU A 131 14.87 6.08 -17.58
N THR A 132 13.99 5.42 -18.31
CA THR A 132 14.26 5.03 -19.71
C THR A 132 14.43 6.26 -20.61
N ILE A 133 13.60 7.29 -20.42
CA ILE A 133 13.73 8.56 -21.14
C ILE A 133 15.08 9.23 -20.81
N GLY A 134 15.50 9.26 -19.55
CA GLY A 134 16.77 9.84 -19.12
C GLY A 134 17.99 9.09 -19.64
N LEU A 135 17.95 7.77 -19.68
CA LEU A 135 19.06 6.90 -20.07
C LEU A 135 19.12 6.60 -21.58
N TYR A 136 18.01 6.77 -22.30
CA TYR A 136 17.90 6.46 -23.72
C TYR A 136 19.10 6.96 -24.57
N PRO A 137 19.56 8.20 -24.47
CA PRO A 137 20.67 8.70 -25.29
C PRO A 137 22.02 8.08 -24.94
N TYR A 138 22.20 7.56 -23.70
CA TYR A 138 23.43 6.85 -23.34
C TYR A 138 23.49 5.44 -23.92
N LEU A 139 22.35 4.76 -23.95
CA LEU A 139 22.25 3.40 -24.48
C LEU A 139 22.41 3.34 -26.01
N PHE A 140 21.94 4.37 -26.72
CA PHE A 140 22.03 4.41 -28.19
C PHE A 140 23.32 5.05 -28.71
N ARG A 141 24.00 5.87 -27.91
CA ARG A 141 25.27 6.48 -28.32
C ARG A 141 26.41 5.46 -28.43
N GLN A 142 26.33 4.36 -27.69
CA GLN A 142 27.34 3.28 -27.79
C GLN A 142 27.21 2.42 -29.05
N LYS A 143 26.07 2.43 -29.75
CA LYS A 143 25.87 1.68 -31.00
C LYS A 143 26.26 2.45 -32.25
N LEU A 144 26.59 3.72 -32.15
CA LEU A 144 26.97 4.59 -33.28
C LEU A 144 28.47 4.97 -33.28
N ALA A 145 29.21 4.46 -32.35
CA ALA A 145 30.69 4.55 -32.30
C ALA A 145 31.33 3.15 -32.70
#